data_78dc9c78bb6bdf0cecc379763fa6dcde
#
_entry.id   78dc9c78bb6bdf0cecc379763fa6dcde
#
_cell.length_a   1.000
_cell.length_b   1.000
_cell.length_c   1.000
_cell.angle_alpha   90.00
_cell.angle_beta   90.00
_cell.angle_gamma   90.00
#
_symmetry.space_group_name_H-M   'P 1'
#
loop_
_entity.id
_entity.type
_entity.pdbx_description
1 polymer ?
#
loop_
_entity_poly.entity_id
_entity_poly.type
_entity_poly.pdbx_seq_one_letter_code
_entity_poly.pdbx_strand_id
1 'polypeptide(L)'
;MTTQAEKAQTLARLHAAPEILRVVNVWDAVSARAVAALPETRAIATAGHSIAATFGYPDGGIPLELTLDMLGRIVEAVGDLPVSADLDGGYGDAGETVRRAIGKGVVGANVEDRLRPLDEAVAAVEAIVAAGAAEGVPFVLNARTDAFVRGGDRPVEASLADAVERGRAYLAAGADLVFVPGILDADTTRRLVEGIGERKVSVIGLPGALSSTEYEALGVARISYGPMTQRVALTALQDVAAELYAGGVVPAATRALN
;
A
#
# COMPACT_ATOMS: atom_id res chain seq x y z
N MET A 1 -7.87 -21.38 12.35
CA MET A 1 -7.44 -19.96 12.19
C MET A 1 -6.02 -19.95 11.70
N THR A 2 -5.78 -19.23 10.62
CA THR A 2 -4.44 -19.05 10.06
C THR A 2 -3.59 -18.19 11.00
N THR A 3 -2.38 -18.62 11.31
CA THR A 3 -1.46 -17.83 12.14
C THR A 3 -0.98 -16.57 11.41
N GLN A 4 -0.52 -15.57 12.16
CA GLN A 4 0.01 -14.33 11.56
C GLN A 4 1.22 -14.62 10.66
N ALA A 5 2.12 -15.53 11.07
CA ALA A 5 3.25 -15.95 10.24
C ALA A 5 2.81 -16.61 8.92
N GLU A 6 1.76 -17.43 8.94
CA GLU A 6 1.20 -18.04 7.72
C GLU A 6 0.55 -16.99 6.80
N LYS A 7 -0.10 -15.97 7.36
CA LYS A 7 -0.61 -14.83 6.58
C LYS A 7 0.51 -14.04 5.92
N ALA A 8 1.60 -13.77 6.63
CA ALA A 8 2.79 -13.12 6.09
C ALA A 8 3.41 -13.93 4.94
N GLN A 9 3.59 -15.24 5.12
CA GLN A 9 4.07 -16.15 4.07
C GLN A 9 3.12 -16.17 2.86
N THR A 10 1.81 -16.09 3.10
CA THR A 10 0.81 -16.00 2.01
C THR A 10 1.00 -14.71 1.22
N LEU A 11 1.16 -13.57 1.89
CA LEU A 11 1.42 -12.28 1.24
C LEU A 11 2.72 -12.32 0.42
N ALA A 12 3.80 -12.87 0.97
CA ALA A 12 5.06 -13.03 0.27
C ALA A 12 4.92 -13.90 -1.00
N ARG A 13 4.20 -15.04 -0.91
CA ARG A 13 3.92 -15.88 -2.07
C ARG A 13 3.11 -15.17 -3.14
N LEU A 14 2.12 -14.36 -2.75
CA LEU A 14 1.33 -13.56 -3.69
C LEU A 14 2.18 -12.54 -4.46
N HIS A 15 3.17 -11.94 -3.83
CA HIS A 15 4.09 -11.04 -4.49
C HIS A 15 5.06 -11.74 -5.46
N ALA A 16 5.44 -12.98 -5.14
CA ALA A 16 6.33 -13.79 -5.97
C ALA A 16 5.60 -14.54 -7.11
N ALA A 17 4.27 -14.54 -7.10
CA ALA A 17 3.46 -15.21 -8.12
C ALA A 17 3.64 -14.57 -9.51
N PRO A 18 3.47 -15.33 -10.61
CA PRO A 18 3.57 -14.77 -11.97
C PRO A 18 2.49 -13.71 -12.24
N GLU A 19 1.31 -13.82 -11.64
CA GLU A 19 0.22 -12.85 -11.76
C GLU A 19 0.50 -11.64 -10.85
N ILE A 20 0.17 -10.44 -11.34
CA ILE A 20 0.27 -9.23 -10.52
C ILE A 20 -0.72 -9.28 -9.35
N LEU A 21 -0.24 -9.02 -8.14
CA LEU A 21 -1.11 -8.88 -6.99
C LEU A 21 -1.84 -7.53 -7.04
N ARG A 22 -3.17 -7.58 -7.20
CA ARG A 22 -4.06 -6.43 -7.13
C ARG A 22 -4.59 -6.30 -5.71
N VAL A 23 -4.25 -5.20 -5.02
CA VAL A 23 -4.75 -4.93 -3.67
C VAL A 23 -5.57 -3.65 -3.65
N VAL A 24 -6.84 -3.81 -3.33
CA VAL A 24 -7.76 -2.68 -3.16
C VAL A 24 -7.52 -2.05 -1.79
N ASN A 25 -7.31 -0.73 -1.76
CA ASN A 25 -7.07 -0.02 -0.52
C ASN A 25 -8.37 0.23 0.23
N VAL A 26 -8.33 -0.03 1.54
CA VAL A 26 -9.42 0.20 2.48
C VAL A 26 -8.98 1.17 3.57
N TRP A 27 -9.93 1.77 4.30
CA TRP A 27 -9.64 2.82 5.28
C TRP A 27 -10.38 2.66 6.61
N ASP A 28 -11.32 1.69 6.68
CA ASP A 28 -12.08 1.34 7.88
C ASP A 28 -12.56 -0.11 7.82
N ALA A 29 -13.21 -0.57 8.89
CA ALA A 29 -13.72 -1.93 8.98
C ALA A 29 -14.87 -2.20 7.98
N VAL A 30 -15.64 -1.18 7.59
CA VAL A 30 -16.77 -1.35 6.66
C VAL A 30 -16.25 -1.53 5.25
N SER A 31 -15.37 -0.65 4.78
CA SER A 31 -14.71 -0.78 3.48
C SER A 31 -13.91 -2.09 3.39
N ALA A 32 -13.26 -2.51 4.49
CA ALA A 32 -12.52 -3.76 4.56
C ALA A 32 -13.42 -4.98 4.36
N ARG A 33 -14.57 -5.06 5.05
CA ARG A 33 -15.56 -6.13 4.84
C ARG A 33 -16.12 -6.15 3.43
N ALA A 34 -16.45 -4.97 2.89
CA ALA A 34 -16.99 -4.87 1.54
C ALA A 34 -16.04 -5.41 0.46
N VAL A 35 -14.74 -5.13 0.60
CA VAL A 35 -13.70 -5.64 -0.30
C VAL A 35 -13.40 -7.11 -0.03
N ALA A 36 -13.29 -7.52 1.24
CA ALA A 36 -12.97 -8.89 1.62
C ALA A 36 -14.04 -9.91 1.18
N ALA A 37 -15.29 -9.47 0.99
CA ALA A 37 -16.39 -10.30 0.51
C ALA A 37 -16.28 -10.69 -0.97
N LEU A 38 -15.38 -10.08 -1.73
CA LEU A 38 -15.17 -10.42 -3.15
C LEU A 38 -14.26 -11.65 -3.26
N PRO A 39 -14.63 -12.65 -4.08
CA PRO A 39 -13.86 -13.90 -4.23
C PRO A 39 -12.45 -13.68 -4.82
N GLU A 40 -12.22 -12.56 -5.52
CA GLU A 40 -10.94 -12.18 -6.10
C GLU A 40 -10.00 -11.58 -5.06
N THR A 41 -10.46 -11.23 -3.87
CA THR A 41 -9.64 -10.62 -2.83
C THR A 41 -8.68 -11.64 -2.22
N ARG A 42 -7.40 -11.45 -2.44
CA ARG A 42 -6.32 -12.33 -1.94
C ARG A 42 -5.57 -11.70 -0.76
N ALA A 43 -5.55 -10.38 -0.68
CA ALA A 43 -4.94 -9.59 0.36
C ALA A 43 -5.59 -8.22 0.43
N ILE A 44 -5.45 -7.55 1.56
CA ILE A 44 -5.96 -6.18 1.78
C ILE A 44 -4.78 -5.23 1.92
N ALA A 45 -4.88 -4.05 1.31
CA ALA A 45 -4.00 -2.92 1.59
C ALA A 45 -4.78 -1.80 2.28
N THR A 46 -4.15 -1.05 3.18
CA THR A 46 -4.75 0.18 3.70
C THR A 46 -4.19 1.41 2.97
N ALA A 47 -4.85 2.56 3.14
CA ALA A 47 -4.36 3.84 2.66
C ALA A 47 -4.26 4.80 3.85
N GLY A 48 -3.04 5.18 4.26
CA GLY A 48 -2.79 6.11 5.36
C GLY A 48 -3.52 7.43 5.16
N HIS A 49 -3.43 8.00 3.95
CA HIS A 49 -4.21 9.18 3.55
C HIS A 49 -5.72 9.05 3.87
N SER A 50 -6.32 7.93 3.50
CA SER A 50 -7.76 7.72 3.66
C SER A 50 -8.15 7.47 5.11
N ILE A 51 -7.30 6.79 5.88
CA ILE A 51 -7.48 6.64 7.34
C ILE A 51 -7.39 8.01 8.00
N ALA A 52 -6.36 8.81 7.69
CA ALA A 52 -6.21 10.16 8.22
C ALA A 52 -7.45 11.02 7.92
N ALA A 53 -7.91 11.03 6.67
CA ALA A 53 -9.11 11.76 6.25
C ALA A 53 -10.37 11.34 7.03
N THR A 54 -10.53 10.05 7.32
CA THR A 54 -11.67 9.53 8.11
C THR A 54 -11.71 10.11 9.53
N PHE A 55 -10.55 10.41 10.12
CA PHE A 55 -10.42 11.05 11.43
C PHE A 55 -10.32 12.60 11.33
N GLY A 56 -10.39 13.18 10.14
CA GLY A 56 -10.29 14.63 9.93
C GLY A 56 -8.87 15.20 9.97
N TYR A 57 -7.85 14.33 9.82
CA TYR A 57 -6.45 14.75 9.75
C TYR A 57 -5.98 14.91 8.29
N PRO A 58 -5.02 15.81 8.03
CA PRO A 58 -4.33 15.85 6.75
C PRO A 58 -3.46 14.59 6.56
N ASP A 59 -3.09 14.34 5.32
CA ASP A 59 -2.17 13.25 4.94
C ASP A 59 -0.85 13.33 5.72
N GLY A 60 -0.44 12.19 6.32
CA GLY A 60 0.75 12.11 7.16
C GLY A 60 0.67 12.87 8.50
N GLY A 61 -0.50 13.42 8.86
CA GLY A 61 -0.71 14.18 10.11
C GLY A 61 -1.45 13.44 11.22
N ILE A 62 -1.92 12.23 10.96
CA ILE A 62 -2.65 11.44 11.97
C ILE A 62 -1.68 10.86 13.02
N PRO A 63 -2.04 10.89 14.33
CA PRO A 63 -1.26 10.20 15.36
C PRO A 63 -1.19 8.68 15.13
N LEU A 64 -0.03 8.07 15.39
CA LEU A 64 0.21 6.63 15.23
C LEU A 64 -0.85 5.78 15.97
N GLU A 65 -1.26 6.18 17.16
CA GLU A 65 -2.25 5.44 17.97
C GLU A 65 -3.59 5.25 17.24
N LEU A 66 -4.08 6.29 16.57
CA LEU A 66 -5.32 6.23 15.81
C LEU A 66 -5.16 5.35 14.56
N THR A 67 -4.02 5.43 13.90
CA THR A 67 -3.68 4.54 12.77
C THR A 67 -3.67 3.08 13.23
N LEU A 68 -2.96 2.77 14.33
CA LEU A 68 -2.87 1.41 14.86
C LEU A 68 -4.23 0.86 15.34
N ASP A 69 -5.09 1.69 15.95
CA ASP A 69 -6.45 1.30 16.32
C ASP A 69 -7.27 0.91 15.07
N MET A 70 -7.22 1.74 14.02
CA MET A 70 -7.91 1.45 12.77
C MET A 70 -7.37 0.19 12.09
N LEU A 71 -6.06 -0.02 12.07
CA LEU A 71 -5.43 -1.22 11.53
C LEU A 71 -5.92 -2.49 12.26
N GLY A 72 -6.00 -2.46 13.59
CA GLY A 72 -6.54 -3.57 14.37
C GLY A 72 -8.00 -3.89 13.99
N ARG A 73 -8.85 -2.87 13.81
CA ARG A 73 -10.25 -3.04 13.36
C ARG A 73 -10.36 -3.61 11.95
N ILE A 74 -9.47 -3.18 11.04
CA ILE A 74 -9.42 -3.71 9.67
C ILE A 74 -8.99 -5.18 9.69
N VAL A 75 -7.94 -5.53 10.42
CA VAL A 75 -7.46 -6.92 10.56
C VAL A 75 -8.55 -7.83 11.11
N GLU A 76 -9.25 -7.40 12.15
CA GLU A 76 -10.39 -8.15 12.71
C GLU A 76 -11.52 -8.34 11.69
N ALA A 77 -11.82 -7.30 10.92
CA ALA A 77 -12.92 -7.30 9.96
C ALA A 77 -12.70 -8.25 8.77
N VAL A 78 -11.44 -8.54 8.40
CA VAL A 78 -11.10 -9.35 7.21
C VAL A 78 -10.66 -10.78 7.53
N GLY A 79 -10.59 -11.14 8.81
CA GLY A 79 -10.33 -12.50 9.26
C GLY A 79 -8.99 -13.06 8.79
N ASP A 80 -9.01 -14.11 7.96
CA ASP A 80 -7.80 -14.81 7.53
C ASP A 80 -7.03 -14.15 6.38
N LEU A 81 -7.55 -13.08 5.79
CA LEU A 81 -6.83 -12.37 4.72
C LEU A 81 -5.59 -11.64 5.28
N PRO A 82 -4.44 -11.69 4.58
CA PRO A 82 -3.28 -10.88 4.96
C PRO A 82 -3.54 -9.39 4.74
N VAL A 83 -3.13 -8.56 5.70
CA VAL A 83 -3.24 -7.09 5.66
C VAL A 83 -1.85 -6.47 5.52
N SER A 84 -1.68 -5.64 4.47
CA SER A 84 -0.52 -4.79 4.23
C SER A 84 -0.89 -3.34 4.55
N ALA A 85 -0.28 -2.76 5.59
CA ALA A 85 -0.58 -1.41 6.04
C ALA A 85 0.17 -0.34 5.22
N ASP A 86 -0.38 0.86 5.16
CA ASP A 86 0.34 2.07 4.81
C ASP A 86 0.76 2.75 6.12
N LEU A 87 2.06 2.81 6.38
CA LEU A 87 2.63 3.33 7.62
C LEU A 87 3.41 4.65 7.40
N ASP A 88 3.09 5.39 6.34
CA ASP A 88 3.72 6.66 6.00
C ASP A 88 5.27 6.55 6.04
N GLY A 89 5.96 7.50 6.64
CA GLY A 89 7.42 7.49 6.81
C GLY A 89 7.92 6.74 8.06
N GLY A 90 7.04 5.92 8.70
CA GLY A 90 7.41 5.13 9.89
C GLY A 90 7.29 5.90 11.21
N TYR A 91 6.58 7.02 11.26
CA TYR A 91 6.24 7.79 12.48
C TYR A 91 7.44 8.11 13.39
N GLY A 92 8.60 8.34 12.79
CA GLY A 92 9.85 8.69 13.51
C GLY A 92 10.73 7.49 13.85
N ASP A 93 10.17 6.36 14.21
CA ASP A 93 10.86 5.08 14.42
C ASP A 93 10.15 3.97 13.65
N ALA A 94 10.68 3.65 12.47
CA ALA A 94 10.05 2.70 11.57
C ALA A 94 10.04 1.26 12.12
N GLY A 95 11.09 0.86 12.84
CA GLY A 95 11.18 -0.46 13.48
C GLY A 95 10.12 -0.63 14.57
N GLU A 96 10.04 0.32 15.50
CA GLU A 96 9.04 0.31 16.58
C GLU A 96 7.61 0.42 16.03
N THR A 97 7.38 1.25 15.02
CA THR A 97 6.08 1.37 14.35
C THR A 97 5.63 0.03 13.76
N VAL A 98 6.53 -0.67 13.05
CA VAL A 98 6.23 -2.00 12.48
C VAL A 98 6.01 -3.03 13.58
N ARG A 99 6.84 -3.05 14.63
CA ARG A 99 6.64 -3.94 15.78
C ARG A 99 5.23 -3.78 16.37
N ARG A 100 4.78 -2.55 16.53
CA ARG A 100 3.43 -2.23 17.04
C ARG A 100 2.32 -2.61 16.06
N ALA A 101 2.54 -2.42 14.75
CA ALA A 101 1.60 -2.84 13.70
C ALA A 101 1.48 -4.38 13.65
N ILE A 102 2.57 -5.12 13.84
CA ILE A 102 2.55 -6.57 13.99
C ILE A 102 1.68 -6.96 15.20
N GLY A 103 1.78 -6.25 16.33
CA GLY A 103 0.91 -6.45 17.49
C GLY A 103 -0.59 -6.21 17.22
N LYS A 104 -0.95 -5.56 16.10
CA LYS A 104 -2.33 -5.40 15.60
C LYS A 104 -2.73 -6.45 14.55
N GLY A 105 -1.84 -7.38 14.21
CA GLY A 105 -2.10 -8.45 13.24
C GLY A 105 -1.72 -8.10 11.79
N VAL A 106 -1.08 -6.97 11.56
CA VAL A 106 -0.55 -6.58 10.24
C VAL A 106 0.63 -7.47 9.87
N VAL A 107 0.74 -7.88 8.61
CA VAL A 107 1.78 -8.82 8.14
C VAL A 107 2.67 -8.27 7.04
N GLY A 108 2.44 -7.05 6.60
CA GLY A 108 3.28 -6.32 5.66
C GLY A 108 2.94 -4.84 5.66
N ALA A 109 3.80 -4.00 5.11
CA ALA A 109 3.55 -2.57 5.02
C ALA A 109 4.25 -1.89 3.86
N ASN A 110 3.72 -0.71 3.45
CA ASN A 110 4.47 0.31 2.77
C ASN A 110 5.09 1.24 3.83
N VAL A 111 6.37 1.58 3.68
CA VAL A 111 7.03 2.64 4.45
C VAL A 111 7.85 3.50 3.50
N GLU A 112 7.61 4.82 3.50
CA GLU A 112 8.21 5.74 2.53
C GLU A 112 9.52 6.35 3.03
N ASP A 113 10.44 6.58 2.10
CA ASP A 113 11.74 7.19 2.39
C ASP A 113 11.70 8.72 2.51
N ARG A 114 10.66 9.39 2.00
CA ARG A 114 10.55 10.86 1.94
C ARG A 114 11.78 11.54 1.32
N LEU A 115 12.54 10.82 0.48
CA LEU A 115 13.83 11.23 -0.10
C LEU A 115 14.88 11.63 0.96
N ARG A 116 14.83 11.05 2.17
CA ARG A 116 15.93 11.19 3.15
C ARG A 116 17.23 10.63 2.57
N PRO A 117 18.41 10.94 3.14
CA PRO A 117 19.67 10.34 2.75
C PRO A 117 19.56 8.81 2.62
N LEU A 118 20.23 8.24 1.62
CA LEU A 118 20.06 6.81 1.29
C LEU A 118 20.44 5.90 2.45
N ASP A 119 21.51 6.22 3.17
CA ASP A 119 21.95 5.48 4.35
C ASP A 119 20.91 5.48 5.49
N GLU A 120 20.26 6.62 5.74
CA GLU A 120 19.16 6.70 6.71
C GLU A 120 17.93 5.88 6.27
N ALA A 121 17.62 5.90 4.97
CA ALA A 121 16.52 5.12 4.42
C ALA A 121 16.80 3.62 4.49
N VAL A 122 18.03 3.20 4.20
CA VAL A 122 18.48 1.80 4.33
C VAL A 122 18.42 1.34 5.79
N ALA A 123 18.91 2.16 6.73
CA ALA A 123 18.84 1.85 8.16
C ALA A 123 17.39 1.66 8.65
N ALA A 124 16.43 2.44 8.11
CA ALA A 124 15.02 2.24 8.42
C ALA A 124 14.48 0.91 7.88
N VAL A 125 14.88 0.48 6.68
CA VAL A 125 14.53 -0.83 6.12
C VAL A 125 15.08 -1.95 7.01
N GLU A 126 16.36 -1.89 7.39
CA GLU A 126 17.00 -2.87 8.28
C GLU A 126 16.28 -2.97 9.64
N ALA A 127 15.91 -1.83 10.22
CA ALA A 127 15.15 -1.79 11.48
C ALA A 127 13.78 -2.46 11.37
N ILE A 128 13.06 -2.27 10.25
CA ILE A 128 11.78 -2.92 9.97
C ILE A 128 11.95 -4.45 9.84
N VAL A 129 12.95 -4.89 9.09
CA VAL A 129 13.25 -6.32 8.90
C VAL A 129 13.60 -6.97 10.24
N ALA A 130 14.43 -6.30 11.04
CA ALA A 130 14.79 -6.77 12.38
C ALA A 130 13.58 -6.85 13.31
N ALA A 131 12.65 -5.89 13.25
CA ALA A 131 11.41 -5.91 14.03
C ALA A 131 10.53 -7.12 13.67
N GLY A 132 10.35 -7.42 12.38
CA GLY A 132 9.63 -8.61 11.91
C GLY A 132 10.25 -9.90 12.44
N ALA A 133 11.58 -10.02 12.36
CA ALA A 133 12.31 -11.19 12.86
C ALA A 133 12.16 -11.35 14.39
N ALA A 134 12.24 -10.26 15.15
CA ALA A 134 12.09 -10.26 16.60
C ALA A 134 10.70 -10.72 17.06
N GLU A 135 9.65 -10.35 16.31
CA GLU A 135 8.26 -10.76 16.59
C GLU A 135 7.91 -12.15 16.00
N GLY A 136 8.86 -12.83 15.33
CA GLY A 136 8.63 -14.14 14.72
C GLY A 136 7.68 -14.11 13.51
N VAL A 137 7.48 -12.94 12.89
CA VAL A 137 6.66 -12.75 11.71
C VAL A 137 7.58 -12.43 10.52
N PRO A 138 7.55 -13.22 9.43
CA PRO A 138 8.26 -12.89 8.19
C PRO A 138 7.56 -11.70 7.51
N PHE A 139 7.72 -10.51 8.11
CA PHE A 139 7.01 -9.30 7.74
C PHE A 139 7.37 -8.85 6.32
N VAL A 140 6.37 -8.62 5.49
CA VAL A 140 6.54 -8.31 4.07
C VAL A 140 6.64 -6.80 3.86
N LEU A 141 7.86 -6.31 3.65
CA LEU A 141 8.13 -4.90 3.44
C LEU A 141 8.09 -4.53 1.95
N ASN A 142 7.19 -3.62 1.60
CA ASN A 142 7.12 -2.92 0.33
C ASN A 142 7.75 -1.53 0.51
N ALA A 143 9.09 -1.43 0.47
CA ALA A 143 9.82 -0.20 0.73
C ALA A 143 9.51 0.84 -0.34
N ARG A 144 8.96 2.00 0.06
CA ARG A 144 8.55 3.04 -0.88
C ARG A 144 9.67 4.05 -1.07
N THR A 145 10.00 4.32 -2.34
CA THR A 145 10.81 5.49 -2.70
C THR A 145 9.94 6.59 -3.30
N ASP A 146 10.15 7.81 -2.81
CA ASP A 146 9.46 9.00 -3.27
C ASP A 146 10.16 9.71 -4.44
N ALA A 147 11.10 9.05 -5.13
CA ALA A 147 11.92 9.64 -6.20
C ALA A 147 11.11 10.33 -7.31
N PHE A 148 9.91 9.83 -7.63
CA PHE A 148 9.03 10.43 -8.63
C PHE A 148 8.01 11.43 -8.07
N VAL A 149 7.62 11.31 -6.81
CA VAL A 149 6.54 12.13 -6.24
C VAL A 149 7.05 13.31 -5.41
N ARG A 150 8.31 13.24 -4.93
CA ARG A 150 8.97 14.32 -4.20
C ARG A 150 10.20 14.89 -4.93
N GLY A 151 10.48 14.40 -6.13
CA GLY A 151 11.61 14.87 -6.93
C GLY A 151 11.52 16.32 -7.41
N GLY A 152 10.36 16.97 -7.28
CA GLY A 152 10.12 18.32 -7.82
C GLY A 152 10.26 18.33 -9.35
N ASP A 153 10.92 19.35 -9.88
CA ASP A 153 11.15 19.53 -11.33
C ASP A 153 12.35 18.71 -11.87
N ARG A 154 12.77 17.65 -11.15
CA ARG A 154 13.88 16.79 -11.61
C ARG A 154 13.50 16.12 -12.92
N PRO A 155 14.46 15.99 -13.87
CA PRO A 155 14.24 15.20 -15.08
C PRO A 155 13.85 13.76 -14.71
N VAL A 156 12.96 13.16 -15.52
CA VAL A 156 12.51 11.76 -15.34
C VAL A 156 13.70 10.80 -15.23
N GLU A 157 14.75 11.02 -16.03
CA GLU A 157 15.99 10.22 -16.01
C GLU A 157 16.68 10.24 -14.64
N ALA A 158 16.73 11.39 -13.99
CA ALA A 158 17.32 11.51 -12.65
C ALA A 158 16.46 10.83 -11.58
N SER A 159 15.12 10.95 -11.67
CA SER A 159 14.20 10.26 -10.77
C SER A 159 14.25 8.75 -10.96
N LEU A 160 14.39 8.28 -12.21
CA LEU A 160 14.53 6.86 -12.53
C LEU A 160 15.84 6.29 -11.96
N ALA A 161 16.97 6.98 -12.17
CA ALA A 161 18.26 6.54 -11.65
C ALA A 161 18.25 6.45 -10.12
N ASP A 162 17.70 7.47 -9.43
CA ASP A 162 17.56 7.49 -7.97
C ASP A 162 16.62 6.37 -7.47
N ALA A 163 15.48 6.15 -8.14
CA ALA A 163 14.56 5.06 -7.78
C ALA A 163 15.21 3.67 -7.92
N VAL A 164 16.03 3.46 -8.96
CA VAL A 164 16.76 2.20 -9.17
C VAL A 164 17.84 2.01 -8.11
N GLU A 165 18.63 3.04 -7.82
CA GLU A 165 19.68 3.00 -6.79
C GLU A 165 19.07 2.67 -5.42
N ARG A 166 18.05 3.42 -4.99
CA ARG A 166 17.32 3.20 -3.73
C ARG A 166 16.69 1.83 -3.68
N GLY A 167 15.99 1.44 -4.76
CA GLY A 167 15.32 0.15 -4.83
C GLY A 167 16.28 -1.04 -4.64
N ARG A 168 17.45 -1.00 -5.27
CA ARG A 168 18.49 -2.02 -5.08
C ARG A 168 19.02 -2.04 -3.64
N ALA A 169 19.24 -0.88 -3.06
CA ALA A 169 19.71 -0.77 -1.68
C ALA A 169 18.66 -1.32 -0.68
N TYR A 170 17.37 -1.03 -0.89
CA TYR A 170 16.30 -1.54 -0.04
C TYR A 170 16.14 -3.06 -0.13
N LEU A 171 16.22 -3.63 -1.35
CA LEU A 171 16.20 -5.08 -1.52
C LEU A 171 17.41 -5.75 -0.87
N ALA A 172 18.59 -5.15 -0.97
CA ALA A 172 19.80 -5.64 -0.30
C ALA A 172 19.72 -5.57 1.23
N ALA A 173 18.97 -4.58 1.77
CA ALA A 173 18.66 -4.43 3.20
C ALA A 173 17.55 -5.36 3.69
N GLY A 174 16.92 -6.15 2.81
CA GLY A 174 15.93 -7.16 3.15
C GLY A 174 14.47 -6.78 2.86
N ALA A 175 14.18 -5.69 2.14
CA ALA A 175 12.84 -5.43 1.65
C ALA A 175 12.41 -6.50 0.63
N ASP A 176 11.12 -6.85 0.61
CA ASP A 176 10.56 -7.82 -0.33
C ASP A 176 10.31 -7.19 -1.71
N LEU A 177 9.83 -5.94 -1.70
CA LEU A 177 9.42 -5.15 -2.85
C LEU A 177 9.88 -3.71 -2.71
N VAL A 178 9.88 -3.01 -3.85
CA VAL A 178 10.11 -1.57 -3.94
C VAL A 178 8.86 -0.91 -4.51
N PHE A 179 8.23 -0.04 -3.74
CA PHE A 179 7.08 0.74 -4.19
C PHE A 179 7.53 2.07 -4.81
N VAL A 180 7.18 2.27 -6.07
CA VAL A 180 7.49 3.49 -6.83
C VAL A 180 6.17 4.15 -7.23
N PRO A 181 5.63 5.06 -6.40
CA PRO A 181 4.40 5.78 -6.73
C PRO A 181 4.63 6.83 -7.81
N GLY A 182 3.59 7.05 -8.63
CA GLY A 182 3.59 8.04 -9.70
C GLY A 182 2.79 7.55 -10.92
N ILE A 183 2.54 8.45 -11.85
CA ILE A 183 2.02 8.09 -13.18
C ILE A 183 3.24 7.76 -14.04
N LEU A 184 3.50 6.46 -14.18
CA LEU A 184 4.66 5.92 -14.89
C LEU A 184 4.20 5.36 -16.23
N ASP A 185 4.83 5.77 -17.33
CA ASP A 185 4.60 5.19 -18.63
C ASP A 185 5.25 3.80 -18.78
N ALA A 186 4.97 3.13 -19.89
CA ALA A 186 5.45 1.77 -20.12
C ALA A 186 6.98 1.68 -20.22
N ASP A 187 7.65 2.69 -20.77
CA ASP A 187 9.10 2.70 -20.89
C ASP A 187 9.78 2.89 -19.54
N THR A 188 9.34 3.89 -18.78
CA THR A 188 9.82 4.13 -17.42
C THR A 188 9.59 2.91 -16.52
N THR A 189 8.39 2.29 -16.60
CA THR A 189 8.07 1.08 -15.84
C THR A 189 8.99 -0.09 -16.20
N ARG A 190 9.22 -0.34 -17.49
CA ARG A 190 10.13 -1.40 -17.95
C ARG A 190 11.53 -1.19 -17.40
N ARG A 191 12.06 0.02 -17.49
CA ARG A 191 13.40 0.37 -17.01
C ARG A 191 13.52 0.27 -15.48
N LEU A 192 12.46 0.58 -14.73
CA LEU A 192 12.41 0.32 -13.30
C LEU A 192 12.50 -1.18 -13.00
N VAL A 193 11.72 -2.00 -13.71
CA VAL A 193 11.73 -3.46 -13.52
C VAL A 193 13.09 -4.05 -13.90
N GLU A 194 13.68 -3.64 -15.03
CA GLU A 194 15.03 -4.06 -15.44
C GLU A 194 16.10 -3.61 -14.44
N GLY A 195 15.95 -2.40 -13.90
CA GLY A 195 16.92 -1.82 -12.97
C GLY A 195 16.85 -2.38 -11.55
N ILE A 196 15.64 -2.61 -11.03
CA ILE A 196 15.39 -3.06 -9.64
C ILE A 196 15.32 -4.61 -9.58
N GLY A 197 14.57 -5.21 -10.50
CA GLY A 197 14.37 -6.65 -10.60
C GLY A 197 12.94 -7.00 -11.01
N GLU A 198 12.81 -8.04 -11.82
CA GLU A 198 11.52 -8.61 -12.20
C GLU A 198 10.78 -9.09 -10.94
N ARG A 199 9.48 -8.79 -10.86
CA ARG A 199 8.63 -9.11 -9.70
C ARG A 199 9.11 -8.48 -8.38
N LYS A 200 9.86 -7.36 -8.46
CA LYS A 200 10.33 -6.58 -7.29
C LYS A 200 9.75 -5.17 -7.24
N VAL A 201 9.06 -4.74 -8.30
CA VAL A 201 8.45 -3.41 -8.38
C VAL A 201 6.96 -3.46 -8.04
N SER A 202 6.52 -2.52 -7.24
CA SER A 202 5.13 -2.25 -6.88
C SER A 202 4.77 -0.83 -7.32
N VAL A 203 3.54 -0.66 -7.81
CA VAL A 203 3.05 0.61 -8.39
C VAL A 203 1.71 1.03 -7.78
N ILE A 204 1.27 2.25 -8.13
CA ILE A 204 -0.05 2.77 -7.78
C ILE A 204 -0.90 2.97 -9.03
N GLY A 205 -2.14 2.52 -9.00
CA GLY A 205 -3.15 2.77 -10.03
C GLY A 205 -3.81 4.12 -9.81
N LEU A 206 -3.45 5.08 -10.64
CA LEU A 206 -3.99 6.44 -10.66
C LEU A 206 -4.74 6.69 -11.98
N PRO A 207 -5.64 7.69 -12.06
CA PRO A 207 -6.17 8.13 -13.34
C PRO A 207 -5.04 8.51 -14.30
N GLY A 208 -5.01 7.90 -15.49
CA GLY A 208 -3.96 8.09 -16.50
C GLY A 208 -2.76 7.15 -16.37
N ALA A 209 -2.69 6.30 -15.32
CA ALA A 209 -1.69 5.24 -15.24
C ALA A 209 -2.04 4.05 -16.15
N LEU A 210 -1.08 3.17 -16.40
CA LEU A 210 -1.29 1.90 -17.09
C LEU A 210 -2.29 1.01 -16.33
N SER A 211 -3.00 0.15 -17.03
CA SER A 211 -3.84 -0.88 -16.44
C SER A 211 -3.02 -1.93 -15.68
N SER A 212 -3.66 -2.65 -14.76
CA SER A 212 -2.98 -3.74 -14.05
C SER A 212 -2.46 -4.84 -14.99
N THR A 213 -3.12 -5.07 -16.11
CA THR A 213 -2.68 -6.05 -17.13
C THR A 213 -1.44 -5.58 -17.87
N GLU A 214 -1.35 -4.28 -18.21
CA GLU A 214 -0.15 -3.70 -18.82
C GLU A 214 1.03 -3.72 -17.85
N TYR A 215 0.82 -3.38 -16.56
CA TYR A 215 1.85 -3.50 -15.53
C TYR A 215 2.32 -4.96 -15.33
N GLU A 216 1.38 -5.93 -15.35
CA GLU A 216 1.72 -7.36 -15.27
C GLU A 216 2.63 -7.81 -16.41
N ALA A 217 2.33 -7.40 -17.65
CA ALA A 217 3.15 -7.70 -18.81
C ALA A 217 4.55 -7.08 -18.76
N LEU A 218 4.74 -6.03 -17.97
CA LEU A 218 6.03 -5.38 -17.73
C LEU A 218 6.80 -5.97 -16.54
N GLY A 219 6.28 -7.03 -15.87
CA GLY A 219 6.96 -7.69 -14.75
C GLY A 219 6.75 -7.04 -13.38
N VAL A 220 5.78 -6.14 -13.24
CA VAL A 220 5.41 -5.53 -11.94
C VAL A 220 4.76 -6.60 -11.05
N ALA A 221 5.11 -6.61 -9.76
CA ALA A 221 4.63 -7.61 -8.81
C ALA A 221 3.29 -7.24 -8.16
N ARG A 222 3.05 -5.96 -7.91
CA ARG A 222 1.89 -5.47 -7.15
C ARG A 222 1.39 -4.14 -7.69
N ILE A 223 0.07 -3.98 -7.70
CA ILE A 223 -0.59 -2.70 -7.87
C ILE A 223 -1.54 -2.44 -6.69
N SER A 224 -1.49 -1.23 -6.14
CA SER A 224 -2.46 -0.71 -5.17
C SER A 224 -3.04 0.62 -5.68
N TYR A 225 -4.08 1.15 -5.02
CA TYR A 225 -4.83 2.30 -5.54
C TYR A 225 -4.83 3.50 -4.59
N GLY A 226 -4.13 3.40 -3.45
CA GLY A 226 -4.02 4.49 -2.49
C GLY A 226 -5.37 5.09 -2.08
N PRO A 227 -5.51 6.42 -2.10
CA PRO A 227 -6.76 7.09 -1.71
C PRO A 227 -7.88 6.99 -2.77
N MET A 228 -7.61 6.45 -3.97
CA MET A 228 -8.57 6.51 -5.08
C MET A 228 -9.86 5.77 -4.78
N THR A 229 -9.81 4.64 -4.08
CA THR A 229 -10.99 3.86 -3.72
C THR A 229 -11.94 4.62 -2.79
N GLN A 230 -11.41 5.36 -1.81
CA GLN A 230 -12.20 6.26 -0.96
C GLN A 230 -12.76 7.43 -1.78
N ARG A 231 -11.96 8.03 -2.66
CA ARG A 231 -12.42 9.13 -3.53
C ARG A 231 -13.56 8.69 -4.45
N VAL A 232 -13.49 7.50 -5.02
CA VAL A 232 -14.61 6.92 -5.82
C VAL A 232 -15.86 6.76 -4.96
N ALA A 233 -15.75 6.23 -3.75
CA ALA A 233 -16.88 6.05 -2.85
C ALA A 233 -17.50 7.41 -2.44
N LEU A 234 -16.69 8.42 -2.13
CA LEU A 234 -17.13 9.76 -1.77
C LEU A 234 -17.76 10.50 -2.97
N THR A 235 -17.24 10.30 -4.18
CA THR A 235 -17.84 10.84 -5.41
C THR A 235 -19.25 10.26 -5.61
N ALA A 236 -19.40 8.95 -5.51
CA ALA A 236 -20.71 8.31 -5.63
C ALA A 236 -21.69 8.76 -4.54
N LEU A 237 -21.21 8.99 -3.31
CA LEU A 237 -22.02 9.54 -2.22
C LEU A 237 -22.47 10.97 -2.54
N GLN A 238 -21.59 11.81 -3.07
CA GLN A 238 -21.91 13.19 -3.42
C GLN A 238 -22.93 13.24 -4.57
N ASP A 239 -22.76 12.39 -5.59
CA ASP A 239 -23.68 12.32 -6.75
C ASP A 239 -25.08 11.89 -6.31
N VAL A 240 -25.20 10.81 -5.53
CA VAL A 240 -26.52 10.37 -5.03
C VAL A 240 -27.15 11.40 -4.09
N ALA A 241 -26.36 12.10 -3.26
CA ALA A 241 -26.90 13.15 -2.40
C ALA A 241 -27.49 14.31 -3.22
N ALA A 242 -26.82 14.71 -4.31
CA ALA A 242 -27.34 15.75 -5.21
C ALA A 242 -28.66 15.32 -5.87
N GLU A 243 -28.77 14.09 -6.31
CA GLU A 243 -30.02 13.52 -6.86
C GLU A 243 -31.15 13.50 -5.82
N LEU A 244 -30.86 13.09 -4.59
CA LEU A 244 -31.85 13.04 -3.50
C LEU A 244 -32.33 14.46 -3.13
N TYR A 245 -31.44 15.45 -3.08
CA TYR A 245 -31.83 16.85 -2.84
C TYR A 245 -32.68 17.42 -3.98
N ALA A 246 -32.53 16.93 -5.20
CA ALA A 246 -33.36 17.28 -6.34
C ALA A 246 -34.71 16.54 -6.36
N GLY A 247 -35.05 15.77 -5.34
CA GLY A 247 -36.31 15.01 -5.24
C GLY A 247 -36.26 13.59 -5.85
N GLY A 248 -35.06 13.08 -6.15
CA GLY A 248 -34.83 11.71 -6.61
C GLY A 248 -35.05 10.66 -5.51
N VAL A 249 -34.82 9.40 -5.85
CA VAL A 249 -34.97 8.27 -4.94
C VAL A 249 -33.65 7.47 -4.84
N VAL A 250 -33.47 6.75 -3.75
CA VAL A 250 -32.31 5.83 -3.60
C VAL A 250 -32.30 4.81 -4.73
N PRO A 251 -31.17 4.61 -5.46
CA PRO A 251 -31.09 3.68 -6.57
C PRO A 251 -31.49 2.26 -6.15
N ALA A 252 -32.34 1.60 -6.94
CA ALA A 252 -32.85 0.26 -6.65
C ALA A 252 -31.73 -0.82 -6.61
N ALA A 253 -30.57 -0.58 -7.23
CA ALA A 253 -29.42 -1.47 -7.22
C ALA A 253 -28.56 -1.34 -5.95
N THR A 254 -28.96 -0.50 -4.97
CA THR A 254 -28.22 -0.33 -3.71
C THR A 254 -28.20 -1.64 -2.92
N ARG A 255 -27.00 -2.06 -2.50
CA ARG A 255 -26.75 -3.30 -1.76
C ARG A 255 -26.48 -3.03 -0.29
N ALA A 256 -26.92 -3.92 0.59
CA ALA A 256 -26.54 -3.89 2.01
C ALA A 256 -25.12 -4.48 2.18
N LEU A 257 -24.13 -3.61 2.32
CA LEU A 257 -22.72 -3.99 2.44
C LEU A 257 -22.11 -3.68 3.84
N ASN A 258 -22.93 -3.25 4.79
CA ASN A 258 -22.55 -2.90 6.16
C ASN A 258 -23.37 -3.69 7.20
#